data_975ef9ae720d15d9ac8a6b4d02ebea5e
#
_entry.id   975ef9ae720d15d9ac8a6b4d02ebea5e
#
_cell.length_a   1.000
_cell.length_b   1.000
_cell.length_c   1.000
_cell.angle_alpha   90.00
_cell.angle_beta   90.00
_cell.angle_gamma   90.00
#
_symmetry.space_group_name_H-M   'P 1'
#
loop_
_entity.id
_entity.type
_entity.pdbx_description
1 polymer ?
#
loop_
_entity_poly.entity_id
_entity_poly.type
_entity_poly.pdbx_seq_one_letter_code
_entity_poly.pdbx_strand_id
1 'polypeptide(L)'
;NLFFKKQNMKKKSLSAKKIIHNKLLIHLKNPLISKIYTEFQNFNKFNLNKYNFSVALSGGADSLALAYLSKCYSISNNIKVKYYHVNHKLRKESSSEAKKLKILLKKFDIDCKILNWIGKKPKSNIQSIARVKRYELISKECLKDRNNFIFIAHHLDDLYENFIIRLLRGSGLKGLVSFNQFKTNYDHKLTIFRPLICFTKNDLNFISKRVFKFKFEDPSNKNTNFKRIRIRNLMNNLKLEGMNFEKLKLTINNLSDSNFTINYYVNENIKSNSKYFNKKKYYILNSTFFNQPHEIVFRSLISLIKKIGNKY
;
A
#
# COMPACT_ATOMS: atom_id res chain seq x y z
N ASN A 1 17.45 -40.15 -24.17
CA ASN A 1 16.11 -39.65 -24.62
C ASN A 1 15.37 -38.77 -23.61
N LEU A 2 15.53 -38.95 -22.31
CA LEU A 2 14.91 -38.07 -21.26
C LEU A 2 15.60 -36.70 -21.11
N PHE A 3 16.92 -36.64 -21.32
CA PHE A 3 17.70 -35.39 -21.22
C PHE A 3 17.40 -34.46 -22.38
N PHE A 4 17.26 -34.95 -23.60
CA PHE A 4 16.86 -34.18 -24.78
C PHE A 4 15.40 -33.69 -24.70
N LYS A 5 14.47 -34.49 -24.16
CA LYS A 5 13.09 -34.07 -23.88
C LYS A 5 13.03 -32.94 -22.84
N LYS A 6 13.82 -33.02 -21.75
CA LYS A 6 13.89 -31.95 -20.72
C LYS A 6 14.51 -30.67 -21.28
N GLN A 7 15.54 -30.72 -22.12
CA GLN A 7 16.13 -29.53 -22.74
C GLN A 7 15.17 -28.85 -23.75
N ASN A 8 14.48 -29.65 -24.58
CA ASN A 8 13.49 -29.12 -25.52
C ASN A 8 12.24 -28.54 -24.82
N MET A 9 11.80 -29.12 -23.72
CA MET A 9 10.73 -28.54 -22.89
C MET A 9 11.18 -27.25 -22.23
N LYS A 10 12.42 -27.12 -21.74
CA LYS A 10 12.97 -25.87 -21.21
C LYS A 10 13.08 -24.78 -22.28
N LYS A 11 13.55 -25.08 -23.48
CA LYS A 11 13.62 -24.13 -24.61
C LYS A 11 12.24 -23.67 -25.06
N LYS A 12 11.23 -24.56 -25.18
CA LYS A 12 9.84 -24.20 -25.49
C LYS A 12 9.21 -23.33 -24.41
N SER A 13 9.46 -23.60 -23.13
CA SER A 13 8.92 -22.81 -22.01
C SER A 13 9.55 -21.40 -21.94
N LEU A 14 10.84 -21.24 -22.25
CA LEU A 14 11.53 -19.97 -22.32
C LEU A 14 11.00 -19.10 -23.48
N SER A 15 10.77 -19.71 -24.65
CA SER A 15 10.15 -19.04 -25.80
C SER A 15 8.73 -18.53 -25.48
N ALA A 16 7.89 -19.36 -24.86
CA ALA A 16 6.54 -18.97 -24.45
C ALA A 16 6.54 -17.82 -23.44
N LYS A 17 7.45 -17.82 -22.45
CA LYS A 17 7.58 -16.70 -21.50
C LYS A 17 8.00 -15.41 -22.19
N LYS A 18 8.95 -15.45 -23.11
CA LYS A 18 9.39 -14.28 -23.88
C LYS A 18 8.23 -13.65 -24.67
N ILE A 19 7.37 -14.49 -25.26
CA ILE A 19 6.18 -14.01 -25.98
C ILE A 19 5.21 -13.30 -25.01
N ILE A 20 4.97 -13.87 -23.81
CA ILE A 20 4.11 -13.25 -22.79
C ILE A 20 4.71 -11.91 -22.33
N HIS A 21 6.02 -11.85 -22.06
CA HIS A 21 6.71 -10.65 -21.64
C HIS A 21 6.61 -9.55 -22.70
N ASN A 22 6.84 -9.86 -23.96
CA ASN A 22 6.69 -8.90 -25.07
C ASN A 22 5.25 -8.37 -25.17
N LYS A 23 4.25 -9.24 -25.03
CA LYS A 23 2.83 -8.83 -25.00
C LYS A 23 2.51 -7.88 -23.83
N LEU A 24 3.13 -8.09 -22.66
CA LEU A 24 2.97 -7.17 -21.54
C LEU A 24 3.64 -5.82 -21.81
N LEU A 25 4.88 -5.83 -22.28
CA LEU A 25 5.66 -4.61 -22.52
C LEU A 25 5.07 -3.74 -23.66
N ILE A 26 4.36 -4.32 -24.63
CA ILE A 26 3.73 -3.56 -25.71
C ILE A 26 2.69 -2.55 -25.20
N HIS A 27 2.04 -2.82 -24.06
CA HIS A 27 1.10 -1.87 -23.48
C HIS A 27 1.78 -0.59 -22.96
N LEU A 28 3.09 -0.63 -22.67
CA LEU A 28 3.87 0.56 -22.29
C LEU A 28 4.01 1.58 -23.43
N LYS A 29 3.72 1.22 -24.68
CA LYS A 29 3.66 2.16 -25.80
C LYS A 29 2.48 3.14 -25.71
N ASN A 30 1.48 2.86 -24.88
CA ASN A 30 0.37 3.79 -24.64
C ASN A 30 0.86 4.98 -23.80
N PRO A 31 0.62 6.25 -24.19
CA PRO A 31 1.17 7.43 -23.51
C PRO A 31 0.82 7.51 -22.03
N LEU A 32 -0.45 7.22 -21.64
CA LEU A 32 -0.88 7.26 -20.24
C LEU A 32 -0.19 6.16 -19.42
N ILE A 33 -0.13 4.93 -19.94
CA ILE A 33 0.53 3.81 -19.26
C ILE A 33 2.03 4.06 -19.14
N SER A 34 2.65 4.60 -20.20
CA SER A 34 4.07 4.99 -20.19
C SER A 34 4.37 6.01 -19.10
N LYS A 35 3.57 7.08 -19.00
CA LYS A 35 3.70 8.10 -17.96
C LYS A 35 3.64 7.48 -16.56
N ILE A 36 2.61 6.68 -16.30
CA ILE A 36 2.44 6.02 -15.00
C ILE A 36 3.59 5.06 -14.69
N TYR A 37 4.07 4.33 -15.70
CA TYR A 37 5.18 3.41 -15.54
C TYR A 37 6.50 4.14 -15.27
N THR A 38 6.76 5.27 -15.92
CA THR A 38 7.94 6.11 -15.66
C THR A 38 7.96 6.60 -14.22
N GLU A 39 6.83 7.11 -13.71
CA GLU A 39 6.71 7.52 -12.31
C GLU A 39 6.91 6.33 -11.34
N PHE A 40 6.35 5.18 -11.69
CA PHE A 40 6.55 3.94 -10.92
C PHE A 40 8.02 3.50 -10.92
N GLN A 41 8.75 3.63 -12.04
CA GLN A 41 10.17 3.35 -12.13
C GLN A 41 11.00 4.32 -11.27
N ASN A 42 10.71 5.62 -11.36
CA ASN A 42 11.36 6.64 -10.54
C ASN A 42 11.16 6.37 -9.05
N PHE A 43 9.92 6.06 -8.66
CA PHE A 43 9.60 5.67 -7.28
C PHE A 43 10.48 4.51 -6.81
N ASN A 44 10.62 3.45 -7.60
CA ASN A 44 11.43 2.29 -7.25
C ASN A 44 12.92 2.63 -7.18
N LYS A 45 13.43 3.43 -8.12
CA LYS A 45 14.83 3.86 -8.15
C LYS A 45 15.22 4.61 -6.86
N PHE A 46 14.37 5.54 -6.41
CA PHE A 46 14.63 6.34 -5.20
C PHE A 46 14.44 5.56 -3.88
N ASN A 47 13.49 4.63 -3.84
CA ASN A 47 13.08 4.01 -2.58
C ASN A 47 13.62 2.60 -2.38
N LEU A 48 13.87 1.83 -3.44
CA LEU A 48 14.27 0.42 -3.36
C LEU A 48 15.66 0.13 -3.91
N ASN A 49 16.24 1.00 -4.70
CA ASN A 49 17.58 0.81 -5.27
C ASN A 49 17.86 -0.64 -5.72
N LYS A 50 16.94 -1.22 -6.54
CA LYS A 50 16.99 -2.61 -7.07
C LYS A 50 16.73 -3.74 -6.06
N TYR A 51 16.23 -3.47 -4.86
CA TYR A 51 15.80 -4.55 -3.96
C TYR A 51 14.56 -5.28 -4.48
N ASN A 52 14.49 -6.57 -4.15
CA ASN A 52 13.29 -7.37 -4.36
C ASN A 52 12.14 -6.84 -3.49
N PHE A 53 10.90 -6.98 -3.97
CA PHE A 53 9.73 -6.55 -3.22
C PHE A 53 8.54 -7.49 -3.44
N SER A 54 7.54 -7.32 -2.59
CA SER A 54 6.29 -8.06 -2.68
C SER A 54 5.14 -7.15 -3.05
N VAL A 55 4.11 -7.69 -3.65
CA VAL A 55 2.88 -6.97 -4.04
C VAL A 55 1.68 -7.63 -3.38
N ALA A 56 0.89 -6.84 -2.65
CA ALA A 56 -0.38 -7.30 -2.10
C ALA A 56 -1.50 -7.08 -3.11
N LEU A 57 -2.21 -8.16 -3.45
CA LEU A 57 -3.28 -8.17 -4.42
C LEU A 57 -4.64 -8.38 -3.75
N SER A 58 -5.59 -7.45 -3.99
CA SER A 58 -6.99 -7.63 -3.59
C SER A 58 -7.85 -8.31 -4.66
N GLY A 59 -7.39 -8.31 -5.92
CA GLY A 59 -8.16 -8.73 -7.08
C GLY A 59 -8.90 -7.58 -7.79
N GLY A 60 -9.04 -6.42 -7.15
CA GLY A 60 -9.62 -5.23 -7.77
C GLY A 60 -8.70 -4.59 -8.82
N ALA A 61 -9.26 -3.71 -9.64
CA ALA A 61 -8.57 -3.06 -10.76
C ALA A 61 -7.26 -2.38 -10.36
N ASP A 62 -7.25 -1.67 -9.22
CA ASP A 62 -6.09 -0.95 -8.72
C ASP A 62 -4.93 -1.90 -8.42
N SER A 63 -5.23 -3.05 -7.77
CA SER A 63 -4.24 -4.07 -7.46
C SER A 63 -3.76 -4.83 -8.70
N LEU A 64 -4.61 -5.00 -9.73
CA LEU A 64 -4.21 -5.55 -11.02
C LEU A 64 -3.29 -4.58 -11.76
N ALA A 65 -3.59 -3.28 -11.79
CA ALA A 65 -2.70 -2.27 -12.36
C ALA A 65 -1.32 -2.31 -11.68
N LEU A 66 -1.28 -2.38 -10.35
CA LEU A 66 -0.02 -2.53 -9.61
C LEU A 66 0.72 -3.82 -9.98
N ALA A 67 0.00 -4.95 -10.12
CA ALA A 67 0.60 -6.22 -10.52
C ALA A 67 1.26 -6.13 -11.91
N TYR A 68 0.58 -5.49 -12.86
CA TYR A 68 1.11 -5.25 -14.20
C TYR A 68 2.39 -4.39 -14.18
N LEU A 69 2.34 -3.21 -13.55
CA LEU A 69 3.49 -2.30 -13.46
C LEU A 69 4.69 -2.99 -12.78
N SER A 70 4.43 -3.72 -11.69
CA SER A 70 5.46 -4.47 -10.97
C SER A 70 6.04 -5.62 -11.83
N LYS A 71 5.22 -6.27 -12.66
CA LYS A 71 5.71 -7.31 -13.57
C LYS A 71 6.57 -6.72 -14.69
N CYS A 72 6.15 -5.60 -15.30
CA CYS A 72 6.96 -4.89 -16.28
C CYS A 72 8.31 -4.46 -15.67
N TYR A 73 8.29 -3.92 -14.46
CA TYR A 73 9.50 -3.52 -13.74
C TYR A 73 10.43 -4.72 -13.45
N SER A 74 9.86 -5.85 -13.02
CA SER A 74 10.58 -7.11 -12.82
C SER A 74 11.29 -7.59 -14.09
N ILE A 75 10.61 -7.52 -15.24
CA ILE A 75 11.15 -7.92 -16.55
C ILE A 75 12.28 -6.97 -16.96
N SER A 76 12.07 -5.66 -16.87
CA SER A 76 13.02 -4.64 -17.34
C SER A 76 14.28 -4.54 -16.48
N ASN A 77 14.21 -4.87 -15.18
CA ASN A 77 15.31 -4.69 -14.23
C ASN A 77 15.85 -6.00 -13.66
N ASN A 78 15.36 -7.15 -14.12
CA ASN A 78 15.74 -8.49 -13.62
C ASN A 78 15.61 -8.64 -12.09
N ILE A 79 14.51 -8.10 -11.52
CA ILE A 79 14.22 -8.10 -10.09
C ILE A 79 13.15 -9.15 -9.78
N LYS A 80 13.30 -9.86 -8.65
CA LYS A 80 12.27 -10.81 -8.19
C LYS A 80 11.15 -10.07 -7.49
N VAL A 81 9.91 -10.25 -7.99
CA VAL A 81 8.69 -9.74 -7.38
C VAL A 81 7.83 -10.92 -6.94
N LYS A 82 7.37 -10.89 -5.68
CA LYS A 82 6.44 -11.87 -5.12
C LYS A 82 5.03 -11.27 -5.05
N TYR A 83 4.03 -12.07 -5.34
CA TYR A 83 2.64 -11.61 -5.36
C TYR A 83 1.82 -12.43 -4.37
N TYR A 84 1.12 -11.72 -3.46
CA TYR A 84 0.31 -12.34 -2.41
C TYR A 84 -1.13 -11.87 -2.49
N HIS A 85 -2.05 -12.81 -2.44
CA HIS A 85 -3.48 -12.55 -2.27
C HIS A 85 -3.95 -13.17 -0.97
N VAL A 86 -4.62 -12.39 -0.11
CA VAL A 86 -5.18 -12.90 1.14
C VAL A 86 -6.64 -13.25 0.94
N ASN A 87 -6.95 -14.53 1.00
CA ASN A 87 -8.31 -15.03 1.03
C ASN A 87 -8.84 -15.04 2.47
N HIS A 88 -9.67 -14.05 2.77
CA HIS A 88 -10.25 -13.89 4.11
C HIS A 88 -11.32 -14.93 4.44
N LYS A 89 -11.89 -15.63 3.44
CA LYS A 89 -12.99 -16.60 3.59
C LYS A 89 -14.19 -16.01 4.36
N LEU A 90 -14.51 -14.75 4.09
CA LEU A 90 -15.64 -14.03 4.72
C LEU A 90 -16.96 -14.23 3.95
N ARG A 91 -16.87 -14.60 2.68
CA ARG A 91 -18.01 -14.92 1.80
C ARG A 91 -17.82 -16.30 1.19
N LYS A 92 -18.88 -16.95 0.79
CA LYS A 92 -18.84 -18.29 0.15
C LYS A 92 -17.98 -18.28 -1.11
N GLU A 93 -18.07 -17.21 -1.89
CA GLU A 93 -17.39 -17.02 -3.18
C GLU A 93 -15.90 -16.67 -3.07
N SER A 94 -15.43 -16.25 -1.89
CA SER A 94 -14.05 -15.74 -1.70
C SER A 94 -12.98 -16.72 -2.20
N SER A 95 -13.19 -18.03 -2.01
CA SER A 95 -12.22 -19.05 -2.44
C SER A 95 -12.22 -19.27 -3.95
N SER A 96 -13.37 -19.18 -4.60
CA SER A 96 -13.45 -19.27 -6.06
C SER A 96 -12.88 -18.02 -6.73
N GLU A 97 -13.15 -16.83 -6.17
CA GLU A 97 -12.59 -15.55 -6.61
C GLU A 97 -11.06 -15.58 -6.54
N ALA A 98 -10.50 -16.04 -5.42
CA ALA A 98 -9.05 -16.17 -5.25
C ALA A 98 -8.41 -17.12 -6.28
N LYS A 99 -9.08 -18.26 -6.57
CA LYS A 99 -8.62 -19.19 -7.61
C LYS A 99 -8.70 -18.56 -9.00
N LYS A 100 -9.80 -17.87 -9.35
CA LYS A 100 -9.96 -17.16 -10.63
C LYS A 100 -8.87 -16.09 -10.80
N LEU A 101 -8.59 -15.31 -9.76
CA LEU A 101 -7.48 -14.32 -9.77
C LEU A 101 -6.14 -14.99 -10.05
N LYS A 102 -5.81 -16.10 -9.37
CA LYS A 102 -4.56 -16.83 -9.59
C LYS A 102 -4.45 -17.33 -11.02
N ILE A 103 -5.52 -17.89 -11.59
CA ILE A 103 -5.56 -18.37 -12.98
C ILE A 103 -5.37 -17.22 -13.96
N LEU A 104 -6.06 -16.07 -13.72
CA LEU A 104 -5.90 -14.87 -14.55
C LEU A 104 -4.44 -14.40 -14.57
N LEU A 105 -3.84 -14.22 -13.40
CA LEU A 105 -2.47 -13.73 -13.26
C LEU A 105 -1.42 -14.67 -13.89
N LYS A 106 -1.66 -15.98 -13.81
CA LYS A 106 -0.77 -16.98 -14.42
C LYS A 106 -0.66 -16.83 -15.95
N LYS A 107 -1.73 -16.36 -16.62
CA LYS A 107 -1.71 -16.06 -18.08
C LYS A 107 -0.70 -14.96 -18.44
N PHE A 108 -0.32 -14.12 -17.47
CA PHE A 108 0.63 -13.02 -17.60
C PHE A 108 1.99 -13.31 -16.95
N ASP A 109 2.28 -14.58 -16.69
CA ASP A 109 3.50 -15.03 -15.99
C ASP A 109 3.69 -14.36 -14.62
N ILE A 110 2.56 -14.08 -13.93
CA ILE A 110 2.52 -13.57 -12.56
C ILE A 110 2.09 -14.73 -11.65
N ASP A 111 3.04 -15.24 -10.86
CA ASP A 111 2.75 -16.30 -9.89
C ASP A 111 2.27 -15.69 -8.57
N CYS A 112 0.98 -15.85 -8.27
CA CYS A 112 0.32 -15.31 -7.07
C CYS A 112 0.12 -16.42 -6.04
N LYS A 113 0.70 -16.25 -4.86
CA LYS A 113 0.45 -17.12 -3.70
C LYS A 113 -0.81 -16.67 -2.97
N ILE A 114 -1.75 -17.61 -2.77
CA ILE A 114 -2.96 -17.36 -1.97
C ILE A 114 -2.67 -17.70 -0.52
N LEU A 115 -2.87 -16.72 0.36
CA LEU A 115 -2.73 -16.84 1.81
C LEU A 115 -4.14 -16.95 2.41
N ASN A 116 -4.44 -18.07 3.06
CA ASN A 116 -5.77 -18.29 3.63
C ASN A 116 -5.82 -17.82 5.09
N TRP A 117 -6.83 -17.03 5.45
CA TRP A 117 -7.14 -16.78 6.85
C TRP A 117 -7.79 -18.01 7.47
N ILE A 118 -7.09 -18.64 8.39
CA ILE A 118 -7.55 -19.78 9.19
C ILE A 118 -8.01 -19.25 10.56
N GLY A 119 -9.07 -19.84 11.13
CA GLY A 119 -9.63 -19.51 12.45
C GLY A 119 -10.99 -18.82 12.42
N LYS A 120 -11.49 -18.49 13.62
CA LYS A 120 -12.82 -17.88 13.80
C LYS A 120 -12.91 -16.51 13.14
N LYS A 121 -14.06 -16.22 12.54
CA LYS A 121 -14.35 -14.93 11.90
C LYS A 121 -15.01 -13.99 12.90
N PRO A 122 -14.65 -12.71 12.91
CA PRO A 122 -15.26 -11.75 13.83
C PRO A 122 -16.70 -11.47 13.44
N LYS A 123 -17.56 -11.26 14.44
CA LYS A 123 -18.95 -10.84 14.24
C LYS A 123 -19.09 -9.32 14.10
N SER A 124 -18.12 -8.55 14.63
CA SER A 124 -18.11 -7.08 14.57
C SER A 124 -16.74 -6.58 14.09
N ASN A 125 -16.64 -5.32 13.69
CA ASN A 125 -15.40 -4.67 13.19
C ASN A 125 -14.66 -5.48 12.11
N ILE A 126 -15.40 -6.22 11.29
CA ILE A 126 -14.88 -7.21 10.33
C ILE A 126 -13.81 -6.60 9.42
N GLN A 127 -14.02 -5.38 8.90
CA GLN A 127 -13.07 -4.73 7.98
C GLN A 127 -11.74 -4.40 8.66
N SER A 128 -11.78 -3.92 9.91
CA SER A 128 -10.57 -3.58 10.68
C SER A 128 -9.77 -4.84 10.98
N ILE A 129 -10.42 -5.88 11.47
CA ILE A 129 -9.78 -7.16 11.81
C ILE A 129 -9.24 -7.85 10.55
N ALA A 130 -10.00 -7.84 9.45
CA ALA A 130 -9.54 -8.37 8.18
C ALA A 130 -8.30 -7.63 7.66
N ARG A 131 -8.23 -6.29 7.87
CA ARG A 131 -7.05 -5.50 7.53
C ARG A 131 -5.83 -5.94 8.35
N VAL A 132 -5.97 -6.08 9.66
CA VAL A 132 -4.88 -6.55 10.54
C VAL A 132 -4.41 -7.94 10.09
N LYS A 133 -5.33 -8.88 9.93
CA LYS A 133 -5.00 -10.25 9.48
C LYS A 133 -4.35 -10.31 8.12
N ARG A 134 -4.72 -9.42 7.20
CA ARG A 134 -4.04 -9.28 5.90
C ARG A 134 -2.56 -8.97 6.09
N TYR A 135 -2.25 -7.95 6.88
CA TYR A 135 -0.85 -7.57 7.08
C TYR A 135 -0.07 -8.61 7.86
N GLU A 136 -0.66 -9.27 8.87
CA GLU A 136 -0.03 -10.37 9.58
C GLU A 136 0.37 -11.53 8.63
N LEU A 137 -0.57 -11.99 7.79
CA LEU A 137 -0.32 -13.09 6.86
C LEU A 137 0.75 -12.73 5.83
N ILE A 138 0.68 -11.52 5.26
CA ILE A 138 1.64 -11.07 4.26
C ILE A 138 3.02 -10.85 4.91
N SER A 139 3.09 -10.21 6.09
CA SER A 139 4.34 -10.00 6.82
C SER A 139 5.04 -11.34 7.09
N LYS A 140 4.29 -12.34 7.54
CA LYS A 140 4.81 -13.68 7.79
C LYS A 140 5.43 -14.33 6.55
N GLU A 141 4.81 -14.17 5.39
CA GLU A 141 5.35 -14.68 4.13
C GLU A 141 6.53 -13.85 3.62
N CYS A 142 6.47 -12.54 3.72
CA CYS A 142 7.59 -11.66 3.35
C CYS A 142 8.85 -11.99 4.15
N LEU A 143 8.73 -12.22 5.46
CA LEU A 143 9.86 -12.61 6.31
C LEU A 143 10.45 -13.96 5.91
N LYS A 144 9.63 -14.96 5.56
CA LYS A 144 10.10 -16.25 5.03
C LYS A 144 10.87 -16.09 3.73
N ASP A 145 10.42 -15.20 2.86
CA ASP A 145 11.06 -14.91 1.59
C ASP A 145 12.24 -13.91 1.71
N ARG A 146 12.62 -13.51 2.94
CA ARG A 146 13.65 -12.51 3.26
C ARG A 146 13.40 -11.19 2.52
N ASN A 147 12.13 -10.79 2.41
CA ASN A 147 11.70 -9.59 1.71
C ASN A 147 10.94 -8.67 2.67
N ASN A 148 11.51 -7.48 2.92
CA ASN A 148 10.98 -6.52 3.89
C ASN A 148 10.14 -5.42 3.25
N PHE A 149 9.95 -5.46 1.92
CA PHE A 149 9.25 -4.42 1.18
C PHE A 149 7.96 -4.96 0.55
N ILE A 150 6.85 -4.26 0.80
CA ILE A 150 5.57 -4.60 0.21
C ILE A 150 4.92 -3.39 -0.44
N PHE A 151 4.41 -3.59 -1.64
CA PHE A 151 3.63 -2.61 -2.38
C PHE A 151 2.14 -2.90 -2.25
N ILE A 152 1.37 -1.84 -2.01
CA ILE A 152 -0.09 -1.85 -1.98
C ILE A 152 -0.63 -0.82 -2.95
N ALA A 153 -1.78 -1.10 -3.55
CA ALA A 153 -2.37 -0.31 -4.62
C ALA A 153 -3.30 0.80 -4.10
N HIS A 154 -2.88 1.53 -3.06
CA HIS A 154 -3.57 2.75 -2.68
C HIS A 154 -3.30 3.86 -3.70
N HIS A 155 -4.32 4.64 -4.01
CA HIS A 155 -4.31 5.68 -5.03
C HIS A 155 -4.83 7.02 -4.50
N LEU A 156 -4.86 8.02 -5.35
CA LEU A 156 -5.19 9.40 -4.96
C LEU A 156 -6.59 9.53 -4.35
N ASP A 157 -7.59 8.85 -4.91
CA ASP A 157 -8.95 8.88 -4.36
C ASP A 157 -9.00 8.28 -2.94
N ASP A 158 -8.21 7.22 -2.65
CA ASP A 158 -8.09 6.68 -1.28
C ASP A 158 -7.50 7.70 -0.30
N LEU A 159 -6.56 8.54 -0.76
CA LEU A 159 -5.99 9.62 0.03
C LEU A 159 -7.08 10.62 0.44
N TYR A 160 -7.90 11.06 -0.52
CA TYR A 160 -8.98 12.02 -0.28
C TYR A 160 -10.09 11.42 0.60
N GLU A 161 -10.53 10.19 0.31
CA GLU A 161 -11.49 9.48 1.18
C GLU A 161 -11.00 9.42 2.63
N ASN A 162 -9.72 9.08 2.82
CA ASN A 162 -9.13 8.96 4.15
C ASN A 162 -9.04 10.31 4.86
N PHE A 163 -8.68 11.37 4.14
CA PHE A 163 -8.63 12.73 4.66
C PHE A 163 -10.00 13.18 5.19
N ILE A 164 -11.06 13.05 4.38
CA ILE A 164 -12.43 13.40 4.78
C ILE A 164 -12.91 12.54 5.96
N ILE A 165 -12.65 11.22 5.94
CA ILE A 165 -13.02 10.34 7.06
C ILE A 165 -12.37 10.80 8.38
N ARG A 166 -11.13 11.25 8.33
CA ARG A 166 -10.39 11.72 9.50
C ARG A 166 -10.82 13.10 9.95
N LEU A 167 -11.11 14.00 9.00
CA LEU A 167 -11.69 15.31 9.28
C LEU A 167 -13.01 15.18 10.04
N LEU A 168 -13.92 14.32 9.56
CA LEU A 168 -15.21 14.04 10.20
C LEU A 168 -15.10 13.31 11.55
N ARG A 169 -13.90 12.88 11.94
CA ARG A 169 -13.62 12.30 13.27
C ARG A 169 -12.95 13.28 14.22
N GLY A 170 -12.76 14.54 13.83
CA GLY A 170 -12.01 15.51 14.61
C GLY A 170 -10.52 15.18 14.76
N SER A 171 -9.92 14.52 13.77
CA SER A 171 -8.49 14.18 13.84
C SER A 171 -7.63 15.45 13.77
N GLY A 172 -6.65 15.57 14.67
CA GLY A 172 -5.62 16.61 14.59
C GLY A 172 -4.69 16.41 13.39
N LEU A 173 -3.78 17.36 13.16
CA LEU A 173 -2.90 17.46 12.00
C LEU A 173 -2.19 16.15 11.63
N LYS A 174 -1.53 15.51 12.59
CA LYS A 174 -0.85 14.21 12.39
C LYS A 174 -1.80 13.13 11.86
N GLY A 175 -3.03 13.13 12.35
CA GLY A 175 -4.07 12.21 11.89
C GLY A 175 -4.49 12.48 10.45
N LEU A 176 -4.79 13.75 10.12
CA LEU A 176 -5.25 14.16 8.79
C LEU A 176 -4.26 13.76 7.69
N VAL A 177 -2.97 14.00 7.89
CA VAL A 177 -1.94 13.76 6.88
C VAL A 177 -1.31 12.35 6.92
N SER A 178 -1.72 11.51 7.85
CA SER A 178 -1.08 10.20 8.08
C SER A 178 -1.14 9.25 6.87
N PHE A 179 -2.09 9.43 5.95
CA PHE A 179 -2.24 8.62 4.75
C PHE A 179 -1.46 9.16 3.55
N ASN A 180 -1.03 10.43 3.60
CA ASN A 180 -0.24 11.05 2.53
C ASN A 180 1.18 10.45 2.43
N GLN A 181 1.58 9.66 3.42
CA GLN A 181 2.89 9.00 3.40
C GLN A 181 2.90 7.86 2.39
N PHE A 182 3.79 7.95 1.40
CA PHE A 182 4.04 6.87 0.43
C PHE A 182 4.73 5.64 1.05
N LYS A 183 5.32 5.80 2.25
CA LYS A 183 6.04 4.77 3.01
C LYS A 183 5.51 4.71 4.43
N THR A 184 5.29 3.50 4.96
CA THR A 184 4.90 3.25 6.36
C THR A 184 5.62 2.02 6.87
N ASN A 185 6.29 2.11 7.99
CA ASN A 185 6.86 0.95 8.65
C ASN A 185 5.74 0.18 9.38
N TYR A 186 5.70 -1.12 9.16
CA TYR A 186 4.78 -2.04 9.83
C TYR A 186 5.62 -3.02 10.66
N ASP A 187 5.38 -3.02 11.98
CA ASP A 187 6.02 -3.95 12.94
C ASP A 187 7.56 -4.02 12.84
N HIS A 188 8.22 -2.86 12.64
CA HIS A 188 9.68 -2.69 12.52
C HIS A 188 10.39 -3.60 11.47
N LYS A 189 9.69 -4.58 10.90
CA LYS A 189 10.25 -5.61 9.99
C LYS A 189 9.78 -5.47 8.57
N LEU A 190 8.66 -4.78 8.33
CA LEU A 190 8.06 -4.64 7.02
C LEU A 190 7.81 -3.18 6.69
N THR A 191 8.28 -2.75 5.54
CA THR A 191 7.99 -1.43 4.99
C THR A 191 6.92 -1.54 3.92
N ILE A 192 5.81 -0.82 4.11
CA ILE A 192 4.70 -0.75 3.17
C ILE A 192 4.88 0.50 2.31
N PHE A 193 4.88 0.32 1.01
CA PHE A 193 4.92 1.39 0.03
C PHE A 193 3.62 1.54 -0.74
N ARG A 194 3.30 2.78 -1.15
CA ARG A 194 2.13 3.17 -1.94
C ARG A 194 2.57 3.86 -3.23
N PRO A 195 3.15 3.13 -4.18
CA PRO A 195 3.74 3.73 -5.37
C PRO A 195 2.72 4.39 -6.31
N LEU A 196 1.43 4.13 -6.11
CA LEU A 196 0.34 4.64 -6.94
C LEU A 196 -0.45 5.78 -6.30
N ILE A 197 0.03 6.34 -5.17
CA ILE A 197 -0.71 7.34 -4.38
C ILE A 197 -0.97 8.65 -5.15
N CYS A 198 -0.22 8.93 -6.21
CA CYS A 198 -0.36 10.14 -7.05
C CYS A 198 -1.31 9.95 -8.23
N PHE A 199 -1.80 8.73 -8.50
CA PHE A 199 -2.64 8.43 -9.65
C PHE A 199 -4.10 8.27 -9.23
N THR A 200 -5.00 8.61 -10.15
CA THR A 200 -6.44 8.48 -9.92
C THR A 200 -6.91 7.03 -10.10
N LYS A 201 -8.04 6.71 -9.52
CA LYS A 201 -8.72 5.43 -9.74
C LYS A 201 -9.02 5.17 -11.23
N ASN A 202 -9.34 6.23 -11.99
CA ASN A 202 -9.60 6.12 -13.42
C ASN A 202 -8.36 5.69 -14.21
N ASP A 203 -7.19 6.22 -13.86
CA ASP A 203 -5.91 5.84 -14.47
C ASP A 203 -5.64 4.33 -14.27
N LEU A 204 -5.83 3.85 -13.05
CA LEU A 204 -5.60 2.44 -12.71
C LEU A 204 -6.64 1.50 -13.34
N ASN A 205 -7.89 1.93 -13.40
CA ASN A 205 -8.95 1.21 -14.12
C ASN A 205 -8.63 1.09 -15.61
N PHE A 206 -8.10 2.15 -16.23
CA PHE A 206 -7.69 2.13 -17.63
C PHE A 206 -6.62 1.05 -17.88
N ILE A 207 -5.56 1.02 -17.05
CA ILE A 207 -4.51 -0.01 -17.14
C ILE A 207 -5.11 -1.41 -17.01
N SER A 208 -5.90 -1.63 -15.96
CA SER A 208 -6.48 -2.95 -15.67
C SER A 208 -7.36 -3.45 -16.80
N LYS A 209 -8.26 -2.61 -17.33
CA LYS A 209 -9.15 -2.96 -18.46
C LYS A 209 -8.35 -3.29 -19.72
N ARG A 210 -7.35 -2.46 -20.04
CA ARG A 210 -6.55 -2.62 -21.27
C ARG A 210 -5.68 -3.87 -21.26
N VAL A 211 -5.08 -4.20 -20.10
CA VAL A 211 -4.13 -5.31 -19.97
C VAL A 211 -4.85 -6.62 -19.71
N PHE A 212 -5.71 -6.66 -18.71
CA PHE A 212 -6.31 -7.92 -18.26
C PHE A 212 -7.65 -8.24 -18.90
N LYS A 213 -8.29 -7.25 -19.55
CA LYS A 213 -9.66 -7.38 -20.15
C LYS A 213 -10.68 -7.93 -19.15
N PHE A 214 -10.44 -7.72 -17.87
CA PHE A 214 -11.23 -8.31 -16.79
C PHE A 214 -11.38 -7.31 -15.63
N LYS A 215 -12.56 -7.30 -14.99
CA LYS A 215 -12.86 -6.49 -13.83
C LYS A 215 -13.59 -7.35 -12.81
N PHE A 216 -12.95 -7.58 -11.64
CA PHE A 216 -13.70 -8.04 -10.48
C PHE A 216 -14.50 -6.87 -9.93
N GLU A 217 -15.82 -6.95 -10.02
CA GLU A 217 -16.72 -6.03 -9.30
C GLU A 217 -17.01 -6.65 -7.93
N ASP A 218 -16.43 -6.07 -6.88
CA ASP A 218 -16.81 -6.45 -5.53
C ASP A 218 -18.22 -5.87 -5.24
N PRO A 219 -19.23 -6.72 -4.99
CA PRO A 219 -20.61 -6.27 -4.72
C PRO A 219 -20.66 -5.29 -3.53
N SER A 220 -19.72 -5.39 -2.59
CA SER A 220 -19.63 -4.47 -1.44
C SER A 220 -19.39 -3.01 -1.83
N ASN A 221 -18.88 -2.73 -3.05
CA ASN A 221 -18.67 -1.38 -3.55
C ASN A 221 -19.96 -0.58 -3.81
N LYS A 222 -21.12 -1.22 -3.81
CA LYS A 222 -22.44 -0.56 -3.97
C LYS A 222 -23.19 -0.40 -2.65
N ASN A 223 -22.72 -1.00 -1.56
CA ASN A 223 -23.43 -1.02 -0.30
C ASN A 223 -23.16 0.25 0.53
N THR A 224 -24.17 1.13 0.60
CA THR A 224 -24.14 2.41 1.34
C THR A 224 -23.98 2.27 2.87
N ASN A 225 -24.14 1.07 3.42
CA ASN A 225 -23.82 0.82 4.83
C ASN A 225 -22.34 1.03 5.14
N PHE A 226 -21.46 0.94 4.14
CA PHE A 226 -20.06 1.20 4.32
C PHE A 226 -19.73 2.70 4.28
N LYS A 227 -19.10 3.20 5.34
CA LYS A 227 -18.72 4.63 5.48
C LYS A 227 -17.98 5.17 4.25
N ARG A 228 -17.07 4.39 3.64
CA ARG A 228 -16.33 4.82 2.45
C ARG A 228 -17.21 5.11 1.25
N ILE A 229 -18.30 4.36 1.06
CA ILE A 229 -19.23 4.59 -0.06
C ILE A 229 -19.98 5.88 0.16
N ARG A 230 -20.46 6.11 1.40
CA ARG A 230 -21.10 7.41 1.74
C ARG A 230 -20.15 8.58 1.54
N ILE A 231 -18.87 8.43 1.91
CA ILE A 231 -17.85 9.47 1.67
C ILE A 231 -17.63 9.73 0.18
N ARG A 232 -17.62 8.72 -0.67
CA ARG A 232 -17.54 8.92 -2.13
C ARG A 232 -18.72 9.73 -2.67
N ASN A 233 -19.92 9.44 -2.19
CA ASN A 233 -21.10 10.21 -2.57
C ASN A 233 -20.99 11.66 -2.07
N LEU A 234 -20.58 11.87 -0.82
CA LEU A 234 -20.31 13.21 -0.26
C LEU A 234 -19.27 13.97 -1.10
N MET A 235 -18.19 13.30 -1.49
CA MET A 235 -17.14 13.93 -2.33
C MET A 235 -17.67 14.33 -3.71
N ASN A 236 -18.63 13.59 -4.28
CA ASN A 236 -19.27 14.00 -5.52
C ASN A 236 -20.12 15.27 -5.33
N ASN A 237 -20.84 15.40 -4.21
CA ASN A 237 -21.57 16.61 -3.89
C ASN A 237 -20.62 17.79 -3.66
N LEU A 238 -19.53 17.61 -2.90
CA LEU A 238 -18.52 18.64 -2.69
C LEU A 238 -17.87 19.13 -4.01
N LYS A 239 -17.82 18.30 -5.04
CA LYS A 239 -17.36 18.74 -6.37
C LYS A 239 -18.33 19.71 -7.01
N LEU A 240 -19.64 19.53 -6.83
CA LEU A 240 -20.65 20.46 -7.31
C LEU A 240 -20.50 21.81 -6.64
N GLU A 241 -20.09 21.82 -5.37
CA GLU A 241 -19.77 23.05 -4.59
C GLU A 241 -18.36 23.62 -4.90
N GLY A 242 -17.75 23.19 -6.02
CA GLY A 242 -16.47 23.73 -6.47
C GLY A 242 -15.23 23.13 -5.82
N MET A 243 -15.35 22.03 -5.06
CA MET A 243 -14.18 21.30 -4.57
C MET A 243 -13.37 20.75 -5.73
N ASN A 244 -12.18 21.27 -5.94
CA ASN A 244 -11.22 20.76 -6.89
C ASN A 244 -10.25 19.80 -6.21
N PHE A 245 -10.05 18.62 -6.78
CA PHE A 245 -9.10 17.64 -6.25
C PHE A 245 -7.67 18.15 -6.17
N GLU A 246 -7.25 19.00 -7.11
CA GLU A 246 -5.90 19.59 -7.07
C GLU A 246 -5.74 20.53 -5.89
N LYS A 247 -6.75 21.36 -5.62
CA LYS A 247 -6.77 22.24 -4.43
C LYS A 247 -6.73 21.42 -3.13
N LEU A 248 -7.50 20.32 -3.07
CA LEU A 248 -7.49 19.43 -1.91
C LEU A 248 -6.11 18.76 -1.73
N LYS A 249 -5.48 18.33 -2.82
CA LYS A 249 -4.11 17.80 -2.80
C LYS A 249 -3.12 18.83 -2.29
N LEU A 250 -3.21 20.08 -2.75
CA LEU A 250 -2.38 21.18 -2.28
C LEU A 250 -2.57 21.41 -0.78
N THR A 251 -3.81 21.45 -0.30
CA THR A 251 -4.11 21.56 1.13
C THR A 251 -3.48 20.41 1.94
N ILE A 252 -3.62 19.17 1.49
CA ILE A 252 -3.04 18.01 2.18
C ILE A 252 -1.50 18.10 2.18
N ASN A 253 -0.88 18.56 1.11
CA ASN A 253 0.57 18.75 1.04
C ASN A 253 1.03 19.83 2.01
N ASN A 254 0.39 21.01 2.03
CA ASN A 254 0.72 22.10 2.95
C ASN A 254 0.59 21.64 4.42
N LEU A 255 -0.46 20.89 4.74
CA LEU A 255 -0.62 20.28 6.07
C LEU A 255 0.46 19.24 6.38
N SER A 256 0.92 18.50 5.37
CA SER A 256 2.00 17.51 5.53
C SER A 256 3.34 18.19 5.80
N ASP A 257 3.62 19.30 5.14
CA ASP A 257 4.84 20.10 5.34
C ASP A 257 4.84 20.74 6.73
N SER A 258 3.70 21.28 7.17
CA SER A 258 3.52 21.76 8.54
C SER A 258 3.75 20.65 9.57
N ASN A 259 3.21 19.46 9.31
CA ASN A 259 3.42 18.31 10.19
C ASN A 259 4.88 17.83 10.21
N PHE A 260 5.59 17.93 9.09
CA PHE A 260 7.02 17.62 9.01
C PHE A 260 7.83 18.59 9.91
N THR A 261 7.55 19.87 9.81
CA THR A 261 8.18 20.92 10.65
C THR A 261 7.94 20.66 12.14
N ILE A 262 6.71 20.38 12.54
CA ILE A 262 6.40 20.03 13.94
C ILE A 262 7.18 18.79 14.38
N ASN A 263 7.23 17.74 13.56
CA ASN A 263 7.98 16.52 13.89
C ASN A 263 9.48 16.76 13.99
N TYR A 264 10.05 17.68 13.24
CA TYR A 264 11.44 18.12 13.38
C TYR A 264 11.68 18.66 14.79
N TYR A 265 10.89 19.63 15.23
CA TYR A 265 11.01 20.21 16.58
C TYR A 265 10.72 19.20 17.69
N VAL A 266 9.78 18.27 17.50
CA VAL A 266 9.55 17.16 18.44
C VAL A 266 10.81 16.32 18.61
N ASN A 267 11.51 15.98 17.52
CA ASN A 267 12.73 15.20 17.58
C ASN A 267 13.87 15.99 18.24
N GLU A 268 14.01 17.28 17.93
CA GLU A 268 14.98 18.16 18.59
C GLU A 268 14.71 18.28 20.09
N ASN A 269 13.46 18.48 20.51
CA ASN A 269 13.09 18.52 21.93
C ASN A 269 13.45 17.21 22.65
N ILE A 270 13.16 16.05 22.04
CA ILE A 270 13.51 14.76 22.61
C ILE A 270 15.02 14.60 22.71
N LYS A 271 15.75 14.95 21.66
CA LYS A 271 17.21 14.80 21.58
C LYS A 271 17.94 15.68 22.61
N SER A 272 17.55 16.93 22.71
CA SER A 272 18.23 17.93 23.54
C SER A 272 17.79 17.89 25.00
N ASN A 273 16.52 17.54 25.26
CA ASN A 273 15.88 17.73 26.56
C ASN A 273 15.46 16.43 27.26
N SER A 274 15.88 15.26 26.71
CA SER A 274 15.62 13.96 27.37
C SER A 274 16.84 13.05 27.31
N LYS A 275 17.06 12.25 28.39
CA LYS A 275 18.11 11.26 28.47
C LYS A 275 17.54 9.90 28.84
N TYR A 276 17.84 8.87 28.03
CA TYR A 276 17.40 7.49 28.29
C TYR A 276 18.40 6.69 29.11
N PHE A 277 17.92 6.02 30.13
CA PHE A 277 18.69 5.12 30.99
C PHE A 277 18.35 3.66 30.74
N ASN A 278 19.20 2.98 30.00
CA ASN A 278 18.95 1.61 29.52
C ASN A 278 18.76 0.58 30.66
N LYS A 279 19.57 0.65 31.73
CA LYS A 279 19.50 -0.31 32.83
C LYS A 279 18.14 -0.32 33.54
N LYS A 280 17.53 0.84 33.70
CA LYS A 280 16.25 1.02 34.45
C LYS A 280 15.06 1.35 33.52
N LYS A 281 15.27 1.41 32.19
CA LYS A 281 14.24 1.64 31.18
C LYS A 281 13.35 2.88 31.40
N TYR A 282 13.96 4.01 31.79
CA TYR A 282 13.24 5.27 31.96
C TYR A 282 13.93 6.42 31.24
N TYR A 283 13.19 7.52 31.04
CA TYR A 283 13.74 8.80 30.56
C TYR A 283 13.78 9.81 31.70
N ILE A 284 14.85 10.61 31.77
CA ILE A 284 14.89 11.85 32.55
C ILE A 284 14.63 12.99 31.56
N LEU A 285 13.74 13.91 31.96
CA LEU A 285 13.41 15.11 31.21
C LEU A 285 13.89 16.31 32.01
N ASN A 286 14.54 17.27 31.36
CA ASN A 286 14.90 18.54 31.99
C ASN A 286 13.74 19.53 31.92
N SER A 287 13.82 20.66 32.63
CA SER A 287 12.77 21.69 32.66
C SER A 287 12.49 22.29 31.29
N THR A 288 13.53 22.47 30.47
CA THR A 288 13.42 23.02 29.11
C THR A 288 12.62 22.14 28.17
N PHE A 289 12.45 20.84 28.47
CA PHE A 289 11.57 19.96 27.74
C PHE A 289 10.13 20.46 27.74
N PHE A 290 9.67 21.03 28.85
CA PHE A 290 8.31 21.53 29.05
C PHE A 290 8.13 22.98 28.64
N ASN A 291 9.22 23.75 28.45
CA ASN A 291 9.23 25.13 28.00
C ASN A 291 9.13 25.27 26.48
N GLN A 292 8.50 24.28 25.80
CA GLN A 292 8.24 24.27 24.37
C GLN A 292 6.74 24.52 24.09
N PRO A 293 6.38 24.89 22.86
CA PRO A 293 4.96 24.97 22.49
C PRO A 293 4.20 23.67 22.83
N HIS A 294 2.95 23.79 23.29
CA HIS A 294 2.15 22.68 23.79
C HIS A 294 2.16 21.43 22.87
N GLU A 295 1.98 21.64 21.55
CA GLU A 295 1.97 20.51 20.58
C GLU A 295 3.32 19.78 20.52
N ILE A 296 4.44 20.50 20.68
CA ILE A 296 5.79 19.90 20.72
C ILE A 296 5.94 19.07 21.98
N VAL A 297 5.61 19.61 23.16
CA VAL A 297 5.67 18.88 24.44
C VAL A 297 4.80 17.64 24.37
N PHE A 298 3.54 17.78 23.97
CA PHE A 298 2.56 16.70 23.90
C PHE A 298 3.02 15.56 23.00
N ARG A 299 3.49 15.86 21.77
CA ARG A 299 4.00 14.85 20.84
C ARG A 299 5.30 14.20 21.31
N SER A 300 6.17 14.97 21.94
CA SER A 300 7.41 14.47 22.51
C SER A 300 7.13 13.45 23.61
N LEU A 301 6.24 13.79 24.56
CA LEU A 301 5.81 12.87 25.62
C LEU A 301 5.19 11.58 25.07
N ILE A 302 4.25 11.69 24.13
CA ILE A 302 3.64 10.52 23.48
C ILE A 302 4.71 9.65 22.81
N SER A 303 5.70 10.25 22.16
CA SER A 303 6.77 9.50 21.50
C SER A 303 7.62 8.73 22.51
N LEU A 304 7.95 9.34 23.65
CA LEU A 304 8.73 8.70 24.72
C LEU A 304 7.94 7.57 25.41
N ILE A 305 6.65 7.82 25.73
CA ILE A 305 5.76 6.81 26.33
C ILE A 305 5.66 5.58 25.43
N LYS A 306 5.51 5.78 24.11
CA LYS A 306 5.47 4.66 23.16
C LYS A 306 6.77 3.87 23.11
N LYS A 307 7.92 4.54 23.20
CA LYS A 307 9.24 3.89 23.24
C LYS A 307 9.43 3.02 24.50
N ILE A 308 8.94 3.47 25.65
CA ILE A 308 9.02 2.71 26.91
C ILE A 308 8.02 1.55 26.92
N GLY A 309 6.78 1.83 26.52
CA GLY A 309 5.68 0.90 26.70
C GLY A 309 5.66 -0.29 25.72
N ASN A 310 6.50 -0.27 24.66
CA ASN A 310 6.50 -1.27 23.58
C ASN A 310 5.09 -1.61 23.03
N LYS A 311 4.08 -0.79 23.35
CA LYS A 311 2.68 -0.96 22.94
C LYS A 311 2.23 0.28 22.14
N TYR A 312 1.72 0.02 20.97
CA TYR A 312 1.16 0.82 19.90
C TYR A 312 2.08 1.02 18.72
#